data_3ce6360ebb750982e95d1df3473725cc
#
_entry.id   3ce6360ebb750982e95d1df3473725cc
#
_cell.length_a   1.000
_cell.length_b   1.000
_cell.length_c   1.000
_cell.angle_alpha   90.00
_cell.angle_beta   90.00
_cell.angle_gamma   90.00
#
_symmetry.space_group_name_H-M   'P 1'
#
loop_
_entity.id
_entity.type
_entity.pdbx_description
1 polymer ?
#
loop_
_entity_poly.entity_id
_entity_poly.type
_entity_poly.pdbx_seq_one_letter_code
_entity_poly.pdbx_strand_id
1 'polypeptide(L)'
;MPTLYQSLLKYNNSDVKALYFEGNSYTFKQLLVRVRQAAAYLKDKGIHKGDVVTTVLPNLPITVYLFYALDAIGAVQNIVHPLTPAEKILETMTETGSRHAILLETLYGENRQLFEGSEHTFFFVNPMYDKSPLHRRLFYLKYKRAKESERIFKADKFRAYPEEHCIEHRDERENSVYLHSGGTTGVPKVIALSDASLNNLAAKVDGIIEGDVKGRSMLAVLPSFHGFGLGMGIHAPLYNHAASALMMKFDCKKVVRWINQNKVNMIIGVPLLYQKLLKDGGFLDARLENLDYCFIGGDNVPPSLISEFNDVMRSHRSGAMLLEGYGLTETVTVCCVNTKAAFKDGSVGRPLRGIDITVRDSQLRSLPAAVTGEVYVKGDTLMNEYLSDPQATGMTLVDIDGESCVRTGDLGYLDGDGFLFLKGRMKRVFKISGINVYINRREIE
;
A
#
# COMPACT_ATOMS: atom_id res chain seq x y z
N MET A 1 11.14 7.87 -16.08
CA MET A 1 10.86 6.46 -15.69
C MET A 1 9.65 5.93 -16.44
N PRO A 2 9.43 4.60 -16.49
CA PRO A 2 8.19 4.05 -17.02
C PRO A 2 6.99 4.39 -16.11
N THR A 3 5.77 4.36 -16.64
CA THR A 3 4.56 4.38 -15.80
C THR A 3 4.47 3.08 -14.99
N LEU A 4 3.52 3.00 -14.04
CA LEU A 4 3.36 1.79 -13.22
C LEU A 4 3.06 0.56 -14.11
N TYR A 5 2.19 0.69 -15.10
CA TYR A 5 1.88 -0.37 -16.05
C TYR A 5 3.06 -0.72 -16.94
N GLN A 6 3.77 0.28 -17.50
CA GLN A 6 4.94 0.06 -18.35
C GLN A 6 6.03 -0.71 -17.61
N SER A 7 6.18 -0.50 -16.30
CA SER A 7 7.16 -1.21 -15.49
C SER A 7 6.97 -2.74 -15.49
N LEU A 8 5.74 -3.21 -15.75
CA LEU A 8 5.41 -4.64 -15.79
C LEU A 8 5.53 -5.26 -17.20
N LEU A 9 5.61 -4.46 -18.28
CA LEU A 9 5.59 -4.97 -19.65
C LEU A 9 6.78 -5.89 -19.98
N LYS A 10 7.89 -5.72 -19.29
CA LYS A 10 9.04 -6.63 -19.38
C LYS A 10 8.70 -8.10 -19.04
N TYR A 11 7.58 -8.34 -18.36
CA TYR A 11 7.10 -9.67 -17.96
C TYR A 11 5.91 -10.18 -18.79
N ASN A 12 5.60 -9.55 -19.92
CA ASN A 12 4.40 -9.82 -20.73
C ASN A 12 4.25 -11.30 -21.15
N ASN A 13 5.35 -12.01 -21.37
CA ASN A 13 5.35 -13.42 -21.75
C ASN A 13 5.75 -14.35 -20.58
N SER A 14 5.77 -13.88 -19.34
CA SER A 14 6.23 -14.65 -18.20
C SER A 14 5.12 -15.53 -17.62
N ASP A 15 5.42 -16.82 -17.44
CA ASP A 15 4.58 -17.79 -16.75
C ASP A 15 4.82 -17.85 -15.24
N VAL A 16 5.73 -17.01 -14.72
CA VAL A 16 5.92 -16.81 -13.27
C VAL A 16 4.60 -16.32 -12.66
N LYS A 17 4.28 -16.79 -11.46
CA LYS A 17 3.07 -16.36 -10.77
C LYS A 17 3.18 -14.89 -10.34
N ALA A 18 2.15 -14.11 -10.65
CA ALA A 18 1.99 -12.71 -10.24
C ALA A 18 1.03 -12.57 -9.06
N LEU A 19 -0.06 -13.36 -9.05
CA LEU A 19 -1.06 -13.27 -7.99
C LEU A 19 -1.44 -14.66 -7.49
N TYR A 20 -1.69 -14.75 -6.16
CA TYR A 20 -2.42 -15.84 -5.51
C TYR A 20 -3.68 -15.28 -4.85
N PHE A 21 -4.81 -15.97 -5.03
CA PHE A 21 -6.08 -15.56 -4.41
C PHE A 21 -7.04 -16.74 -4.29
N GLU A 22 -7.54 -17.03 -3.09
CA GLU A 22 -8.60 -18.06 -2.82
C GLU A 22 -8.38 -19.40 -3.51
N GLY A 23 -7.15 -19.90 -3.53
CA GLY A 23 -6.78 -21.17 -4.19
C GLY A 23 -6.40 -21.04 -5.67
N ASN A 24 -6.73 -19.94 -6.32
CA ASN A 24 -6.32 -19.62 -7.69
C ASN A 24 -4.94 -18.97 -7.74
N SER A 25 -4.28 -19.09 -8.87
CA SER A 25 -3.05 -18.34 -9.18
C SER A 25 -3.09 -17.81 -10.61
N TYR A 26 -2.47 -16.65 -10.81
CA TYR A 26 -2.42 -15.97 -12.10
C TYR A 26 -0.96 -15.67 -12.44
N THR A 27 -0.55 -15.94 -13.68
CA THR A 27 0.79 -15.59 -14.17
C THR A 27 0.87 -14.11 -14.55
N PHE A 28 2.08 -13.58 -14.73
CA PHE A 28 2.27 -12.22 -15.25
C PHE A 28 1.62 -12.05 -16.62
N LYS A 29 1.76 -13.04 -17.52
CA LYS A 29 1.06 -13.04 -18.81
C LYS A 29 -0.45 -12.91 -18.64
N GLN A 30 -1.06 -13.67 -17.74
CA GLN A 30 -2.50 -13.61 -17.47
C GLN A 30 -2.91 -12.28 -16.81
N LEU A 31 -2.10 -11.77 -15.89
CA LEU A 31 -2.31 -10.46 -15.28
C LEU A 31 -2.36 -9.37 -16.35
N LEU A 32 -1.37 -9.29 -17.22
CA LEU A 32 -1.27 -8.24 -18.24
C LEU A 32 -2.37 -8.34 -19.31
N VAL A 33 -2.81 -9.54 -19.68
CA VAL A 33 -4.02 -9.73 -20.49
C VAL A 33 -5.24 -9.08 -19.82
N ARG A 34 -5.45 -9.34 -18.52
CA ARG A 34 -6.59 -8.77 -17.77
C ARG A 34 -6.49 -7.26 -17.63
N VAL A 35 -5.29 -6.72 -17.44
CA VAL A 35 -5.05 -5.27 -17.40
C VAL A 35 -5.45 -4.62 -18.73
N ARG A 36 -5.00 -5.18 -19.86
CA ARG A 36 -5.34 -4.65 -21.21
C ARG A 36 -6.84 -4.72 -21.51
N GLN A 37 -7.49 -5.83 -21.16
CA GLN A 37 -8.95 -5.96 -21.31
C GLN A 37 -9.70 -4.94 -20.45
N ALA A 38 -9.25 -4.71 -19.21
CA ALA A 38 -9.84 -3.72 -18.32
C ALA A 38 -9.63 -2.30 -18.86
N ALA A 39 -8.45 -1.97 -19.37
CA ALA A 39 -8.16 -0.68 -19.98
C ALA A 39 -9.07 -0.40 -21.18
N ALA A 40 -9.20 -1.36 -22.12
CA ALA A 40 -10.10 -1.25 -23.27
C ALA A 40 -11.56 -1.02 -22.84
N TYR A 41 -12.02 -1.78 -21.84
CA TYR A 41 -13.37 -1.63 -21.30
C TYR A 41 -13.62 -0.25 -20.68
N LEU A 42 -12.69 0.22 -19.83
CA LEU A 42 -12.82 1.50 -19.14
C LEU A 42 -12.82 2.67 -20.13
N LYS A 43 -11.97 2.61 -21.16
CA LYS A 43 -11.97 3.62 -22.26
C LYS A 43 -13.29 3.63 -23.03
N ASP A 44 -13.82 2.46 -23.39
CA ASP A 44 -15.13 2.35 -24.07
C ASP A 44 -16.27 2.94 -23.22
N LYS A 45 -16.12 2.93 -21.89
CA LYS A 45 -17.08 3.51 -20.95
C LYS A 45 -16.79 4.96 -20.57
N GLY A 46 -15.90 5.63 -21.29
CA GLY A 46 -15.67 7.06 -21.19
C GLY A 46 -14.67 7.51 -20.15
N ILE A 47 -13.78 6.61 -19.66
CA ILE A 47 -12.64 7.00 -18.82
C ILE A 47 -11.45 7.30 -19.72
N HIS A 48 -10.90 8.50 -19.61
CA HIS A 48 -9.80 9.01 -20.42
C HIS A 48 -8.62 9.46 -19.58
N LYS A 49 -7.51 9.78 -20.27
CA LYS A 49 -6.33 10.38 -19.66
C LYS A 49 -6.70 11.64 -18.89
N GLY A 50 -6.19 11.75 -17.65
CA GLY A 50 -6.42 12.88 -16.77
C GLY A 50 -7.69 12.79 -15.92
N ASP A 51 -8.60 11.85 -16.23
CA ASP A 51 -9.76 11.63 -15.35
C ASP A 51 -9.33 11.10 -13.99
N VAL A 52 -9.97 11.59 -12.93
CA VAL A 52 -9.83 11.02 -11.60
C VAL A 52 -10.89 9.94 -11.40
N VAL A 53 -10.47 8.75 -10.98
CA VAL A 53 -11.36 7.61 -10.74
C VAL A 53 -11.27 7.16 -9.28
N THR A 54 -12.37 7.28 -8.55
CA THR A 54 -12.43 6.83 -7.16
C THR A 54 -12.60 5.31 -7.10
N THR A 55 -11.67 4.60 -6.45
CA THR A 55 -11.69 3.15 -6.28
C THR A 55 -11.89 2.77 -4.82
N VAL A 56 -12.95 1.98 -4.55
CA VAL A 56 -13.36 1.58 -3.19
C VAL A 56 -13.45 0.06 -3.14
N LEU A 57 -12.28 -0.57 -3.20
CA LEU A 57 -12.13 -2.02 -3.34
C LEU A 57 -11.16 -2.60 -2.31
N PRO A 58 -11.42 -3.81 -1.77
CA PRO A 58 -10.45 -4.55 -0.97
C PRO A 58 -9.40 -5.23 -1.88
N ASN A 59 -8.44 -5.94 -1.28
CA ASN A 59 -7.40 -6.68 -1.97
C ASN A 59 -7.98 -7.88 -2.75
N LEU A 60 -8.41 -7.63 -3.98
CA LEU A 60 -8.93 -8.60 -4.95
C LEU A 60 -8.04 -8.62 -6.20
N PRO A 61 -8.01 -9.72 -6.98
CA PRO A 61 -7.31 -9.71 -8.27
C PRO A 61 -7.79 -8.59 -9.20
N ILE A 62 -9.12 -8.36 -9.26
CA ILE A 62 -9.70 -7.27 -10.06
C ILE A 62 -9.22 -5.89 -9.61
N THR A 63 -8.96 -5.67 -8.33
CA THR A 63 -8.38 -4.42 -7.81
C THR A 63 -7.00 -4.16 -8.42
N VAL A 64 -6.19 -5.22 -8.55
CA VAL A 64 -4.86 -5.13 -9.18
C VAL A 64 -4.98 -4.90 -10.69
N TYR A 65 -5.91 -5.58 -11.37
CA TYR A 65 -6.13 -5.35 -12.80
C TYR A 65 -6.54 -3.91 -13.10
N LEU A 66 -7.49 -3.38 -12.31
CA LEU A 66 -7.98 -2.02 -12.47
C LEU A 66 -6.92 -0.97 -12.10
N PHE A 67 -6.09 -1.25 -11.10
CA PHE A 67 -4.98 -0.38 -10.72
C PHE A 67 -4.04 -0.10 -11.91
N TYR A 68 -3.57 -1.15 -12.57
CA TYR A 68 -2.70 -1.00 -13.74
C TYR A 68 -3.44 -0.60 -15.01
N ALA A 69 -4.74 -0.90 -15.13
CA ALA A 69 -5.54 -0.49 -16.28
C ALA A 69 -5.80 1.02 -16.29
N LEU A 70 -6.12 1.60 -15.14
CA LEU A 70 -6.28 3.04 -14.98
C LEU A 70 -4.96 3.78 -15.25
N ASP A 71 -3.85 3.23 -14.77
CA ASP A 71 -2.52 3.77 -15.10
C ASP A 71 -2.22 3.71 -16.61
N ALA A 72 -2.53 2.57 -17.26
CA ALA A 72 -2.30 2.38 -18.70
C ALA A 72 -3.07 3.40 -19.57
N ILE A 73 -4.24 3.84 -19.14
CA ILE A 73 -5.02 4.88 -19.83
C ILE A 73 -4.73 6.30 -19.35
N GLY A 74 -3.77 6.48 -18.44
CA GLY A 74 -3.35 7.78 -17.92
C GLY A 74 -4.35 8.43 -16.97
N ALA A 75 -5.27 7.66 -16.37
CA ALA A 75 -6.19 8.14 -15.34
C ALA A 75 -5.53 8.18 -13.97
N VAL A 76 -5.97 9.09 -13.10
CA VAL A 76 -5.52 9.19 -11.70
C VAL A 76 -6.43 8.36 -10.81
N GLN A 77 -5.85 7.53 -9.95
CA GLN A 77 -6.63 6.73 -9.00
C GLN A 77 -6.77 7.41 -7.65
N ASN A 78 -7.99 7.70 -7.22
CA ASN A 78 -8.32 8.09 -5.86
C ASN A 78 -8.74 6.83 -5.07
N ILE A 79 -7.86 6.30 -4.22
CA ILE A 79 -8.07 5.03 -3.53
C ILE A 79 -8.63 5.27 -2.12
N VAL A 80 -9.86 4.80 -1.90
CA VAL A 80 -10.64 5.05 -0.67
C VAL A 80 -10.89 3.74 0.09
N HIS A 81 -11.05 3.86 1.40
CA HIS A 81 -11.30 2.71 2.28
C HIS A 81 -12.58 1.93 1.88
N PRO A 82 -12.54 0.59 1.73
CA PRO A 82 -13.67 -0.22 1.26
C PRO A 82 -14.94 -0.18 2.11
N LEU A 83 -14.84 0.26 3.36
CA LEU A 83 -15.98 0.41 4.28
C LEU A 83 -16.48 1.85 4.39
N THR A 84 -16.04 2.74 3.51
CA THR A 84 -16.52 4.14 3.49
C THR A 84 -18.00 4.16 3.11
N PRO A 85 -18.87 4.87 3.85
CA PRO A 85 -20.28 5.04 3.49
C PRO A 85 -20.45 5.70 2.12
N ALA A 86 -21.56 5.38 1.43
CA ALA A 86 -21.80 5.84 0.06
C ALA A 86 -21.82 7.37 -0.07
N GLU A 87 -22.45 8.06 0.89
CA GLU A 87 -22.50 9.53 0.93
C GLU A 87 -21.08 10.13 1.03
N LYS A 88 -20.23 9.55 1.91
CA LYS A 88 -18.85 10.00 2.07
C LYS A 88 -17.98 9.71 0.84
N ILE A 89 -18.30 8.64 0.09
CA ILE A 89 -17.66 8.37 -1.21
C ILE A 89 -17.97 9.51 -2.19
N LEU A 90 -19.23 9.94 -2.29
CA LEU A 90 -19.62 11.04 -3.18
C LEU A 90 -18.98 12.38 -2.77
N GLU A 91 -18.89 12.66 -1.46
CA GLU A 91 -18.15 13.82 -0.96
C GLU A 91 -16.68 13.77 -1.41
N THR A 92 -16.03 12.63 -1.21
CA THR A 92 -14.62 12.44 -1.61
C THR A 92 -14.43 12.53 -3.13
N MET A 93 -15.41 12.06 -3.93
CA MET A 93 -15.41 12.24 -5.39
C MET A 93 -15.45 13.73 -5.75
N THR A 94 -16.29 14.51 -5.07
CA THR A 94 -16.37 15.98 -5.28
C THR A 94 -15.07 16.65 -4.88
N GLU A 95 -14.50 16.32 -3.71
CA GLU A 95 -13.24 16.88 -3.20
C GLU A 95 -12.06 16.63 -4.15
N THR A 96 -12.03 15.48 -4.83
CA THR A 96 -10.94 15.08 -5.74
C THR A 96 -11.23 15.33 -7.21
N GLY A 97 -12.39 15.89 -7.57
CA GLY A 97 -12.82 16.08 -8.95
C GLY A 97 -13.12 14.77 -9.71
N SER A 98 -13.37 13.69 -8.99
CA SER A 98 -13.66 12.39 -9.58
C SER A 98 -15.05 12.33 -10.19
N ARG A 99 -15.16 11.98 -11.48
CA ARG A 99 -16.45 11.76 -12.17
C ARG A 99 -16.86 10.29 -12.21
N HIS A 100 -15.93 9.39 -11.95
CA HIS A 100 -16.10 7.95 -12.06
C HIS A 100 -15.75 7.28 -10.75
N ALA A 101 -16.52 6.25 -10.35
CA ALA A 101 -16.16 5.43 -9.20
C ALA A 101 -16.28 3.94 -9.51
N ILE A 102 -15.34 3.15 -8.97
CA ILE A 102 -15.34 1.68 -9.03
C ILE A 102 -15.57 1.15 -7.62
N LEU A 103 -16.71 0.52 -7.40
CA LEU A 103 -17.26 0.19 -6.09
C LEU A 103 -17.56 -1.30 -5.98
N LEU A 104 -17.62 -1.82 -4.74
CA LEU A 104 -18.19 -3.14 -4.51
C LEU A 104 -19.71 -3.14 -4.75
N GLU A 105 -20.22 -4.16 -5.42
CA GLU A 105 -21.65 -4.33 -5.68
C GLU A 105 -22.49 -4.52 -4.40
N THR A 106 -21.84 -4.82 -3.27
CA THR A 106 -22.48 -4.84 -1.95
C THR A 106 -23.07 -3.48 -1.53
N LEU A 107 -22.48 -2.38 -2.01
CA LEU A 107 -22.94 -1.01 -1.70
C LEU A 107 -24.19 -0.61 -2.47
N TYR A 108 -24.49 -1.26 -3.62
CA TYR A 108 -25.55 -0.83 -4.51
C TYR A 108 -26.94 -0.92 -3.89
N GLY A 109 -27.28 -2.07 -3.25
CA GLY A 109 -28.66 -2.39 -2.90
C GLY A 109 -29.33 -1.39 -1.97
N GLU A 110 -28.65 -0.97 -0.92
CA GLU A 110 -29.13 -0.02 0.09
C GLU A 110 -29.02 1.44 -0.38
N ASN A 111 -28.05 1.73 -1.25
CA ASN A 111 -27.76 3.09 -1.73
C ASN A 111 -28.20 3.31 -3.19
N ARG A 112 -29.15 2.49 -3.68
CA ARG A 112 -29.57 2.51 -5.08
C ARG A 112 -30.03 3.89 -5.55
N GLN A 113 -30.91 4.56 -4.76
CA GLN A 113 -31.45 5.87 -5.12
C GLN A 113 -30.34 6.94 -5.21
N LEU A 114 -29.35 6.85 -4.32
CA LEU A 114 -28.21 7.74 -4.30
C LEU A 114 -27.37 7.60 -5.59
N PHE A 115 -27.08 6.37 -6.03
CA PHE A 115 -26.28 6.12 -7.23
C PHE A 115 -27.06 6.41 -8.51
N GLU A 116 -28.34 6.01 -8.59
CA GLU A 116 -29.19 6.25 -9.77
C GLU A 116 -29.53 7.75 -9.94
N GLY A 117 -29.59 8.52 -8.84
CA GLY A 117 -29.84 9.96 -8.86
C GLY A 117 -28.58 10.82 -9.05
N SER A 118 -27.40 10.22 -9.07
CA SER A 118 -26.13 10.94 -9.20
C SER A 118 -25.77 11.24 -10.65
N GLU A 119 -25.03 12.32 -10.88
CA GLU A 119 -24.44 12.65 -12.19
C GLU A 119 -23.16 11.86 -12.49
N HIS A 120 -22.60 11.17 -11.48
CA HIS A 120 -21.39 10.38 -11.60
C HIS A 120 -21.62 9.04 -12.32
N THR A 121 -20.54 8.45 -12.81
CA THR A 121 -20.54 7.13 -13.42
C THR A 121 -20.00 6.08 -12.46
N PHE A 122 -20.71 4.97 -12.32
CA PHE A 122 -20.35 3.91 -11.35
C PHE A 122 -20.09 2.58 -12.04
N PHE A 123 -19.00 1.93 -11.62
CA PHE A 123 -18.62 0.59 -12.03
C PHE A 123 -18.69 -0.35 -10.83
N PHE A 124 -19.64 -1.26 -10.83
CA PHE A 124 -19.82 -2.20 -9.71
C PHE A 124 -19.05 -3.50 -9.93
N VAL A 125 -18.28 -3.90 -8.92
CA VAL A 125 -17.51 -5.14 -8.87
C VAL A 125 -18.21 -6.15 -7.98
N ASN A 126 -18.46 -7.33 -8.51
CA ASN A 126 -18.87 -8.47 -7.70
C ASN A 126 -17.65 -9.05 -6.98
N PRO A 127 -17.57 -9.05 -5.64
CA PRO A 127 -16.41 -9.57 -4.91
C PRO A 127 -16.20 -11.08 -5.07
N MET A 128 -17.20 -11.81 -5.57
CA MET A 128 -17.10 -13.25 -5.88
C MET A 128 -16.68 -13.53 -7.32
N TYR A 129 -16.21 -12.50 -8.02
CA TYR A 129 -15.86 -12.58 -9.43
C TYR A 129 -14.81 -13.67 -9.77
N ASP A 130 -13.77 -13.79 -8.94
CA ASP A 130 -12.71 -14.80 -9.10
C ASP A 130 -13.02 -16.13 -8.39
N LYS A 131 -14.24 -16.29 -7.85
CA LYS A 131 -14.76 -17.54 -7.30
C LYS A 131 -15.64 -18.29 -8.31
N SER A 132 -16.04 -19.52 -7.95
CA SER A 132 -16.87 -20.34 -8.84
C SER A 132 -18.22 -19.68 -9.16
N PRO A 133 -18.88 -20.07 -10.27
CA PRO A 133 -20.21 -19.58 -10.62
C PRO A 133 -21.25 -19.75 -9.52
N LEU A 134 -21.11 -20.82 -8.72
CA LEU A 134 -21.99 -21.06 -7.55
C LEU A 134 -21.85 -19.96 -6.49
N HIS A 135 -20.63 -19.57 -6.15
CA HIS A 135 -20.41 -18.47 -5.18
C HIS A 135 -20.98 -17.14 -5.68
N ARG A 136 -20.85 -16.86 -6.99
CA ARG A 136 -21.46 -15.66 -7.60
C ARG A 136 -22.99 -15.69 -7.53
N ARG A 137 -23.60 -16.86 -7.75
CA ARG A 137 -25.04 -17.03 -7.61
C ARG A 137 -25.53 -16.87 -6.17
N LEU A 138 -24.82 -17.45 -5.19
CA LEU A 138 -25.11 -17.31 -3.77
C LEU A 138 -24.97 -15.85 -3.28
N PHE A 139 -24.01 -15.12 -3.81
CA PHE A 139 -23.85 -13.69 -3.54
C PHE A 139 -25.14 -12.92 -3.86
N TYR A 140 -25.75 -13.16 -5.03
CA TYR A 140 -26.97 -12.49 -5.46
C TYR A 140 -28.25 -12.95 -4.74
N LEU A 141 -28.21 -14.00 -3.91
CA LEU A 141 -29.29 -14.30 -2.99
C LEU A 141 -29.33 -13.32 -1.81
N LYS A 142 -28.19 -12.76 -1.46
CA LYS A 142 -28.04 -11.84 -0.32
C LYS A 142 -27.99 -10.37 -0.74
N TYR A 143 -27.37 -10.07 -1.85
CA TYR A 143 -27.12 -8.68 -2.32
C TYR A 143 -27.86 -8.42 -3.63
N LYS A 144 -28.47 -7.24 -3.73
CA LYS A 144 -29.12 -6.81 -4.97
C LYS A 144 -28.08 -6.60 -6.07
N ARG A 145 -28.40 -7.10 -7.24
CA ARG A 145 -27.59 -6.92 -8.43
C ARG A 145 -27.70 -5.48 -8.94
N ALA A 146 -26.57 -4.85 -9.25
CA ALA A 146 -26.56 -3.54 -9.88
C ALA A 146 -27.28 -3.61 -11.24
N LYS A 147 -28.23 -2.70 -11.45
CA LYS A 147 -28.98 -2.60 -12.70
C LYS A 147 -28.24 -1.64 -13.62
N GLU A 148 -27.77 -2.15 -14.74
CA GLU A 148 -27.02 -1.34 -15.69
C GLU A 148 -27.89 -0.25 -16.34
N SER A 149 -27.28 0.90 -16.57
CA SER A 149 -27.86 2.07 -17.21
C SER A 149 -26.75 2.83 -17.95
N GLU A 150 -27.03 4.01 -18.44
CA GLU A 150 -26.03 4.87 -19.10
C GLU A 150 -24.85 5.26 -18.19
N ARG A 151 -25.04 5.24 -16.85
CA ARG A 151 -24.03 5.62 -15.85
C ARG A 151 -23.71 4.54 -14.84
N ILE A 152 -24.32 3.36 -14.96
CA ILE A 152 -24.10 2.22 -14.07
C ILE A 152 -23.66 1.02 -14.86
N PHE A 153 -22.43 0.57 -14.63
CA PHE A 153 -21.79 -0.52 -15.35
C PHE A 153 -21.34 -1.64 -14.40
N LYS A 154 -21.14 -2.82 -14.95
CA LYS A 154 -20.49 -3.94 -14.25
C LYS A 154 -19.03 -4.03 -14.64
N ALA A 155 -18.15 -3.75 -13.72
CA ALA A 155 -16.71 -3.76 -13.97
C ALA A 155 -16.20 -5.13 -14.45
N ASP A 156 -16.84 -6.23 -14.06
CA ASP A 156 -16.46 -7.60 -14.44
C ASP A 156 -16.69 -7.94 -15.92
N LYS A 157 -17.40 -7.12 -16.66
CA LYS A 157 -17.59 -7.29 -18.11
C LYS A 157 -16.33 -7.08 -18.94
N PHE A 158 -15.28 -6.50 -18.39
CA PHE A 158 -14.04 -6.26 -19.13
C PHE A 158 -13.44 -7.53 -19.75
N ARG A 159 -13.69 -8.71 -19.19
CA ARG A 159 -13.18 -9.99 -19.75
C ARG A 159 -13.66 -10.31 -21.16
N ALA A 160 -14.79 -9.76 -21.57
CA ALA A 160 -15.32 -9.93 -22.92
C ALA A 160 -14.69 -8.97 -23.93
N TYR A 161 -13.88 -8.01 -23.46
CA TYR A 161 -13.21 -7.05 -24.33
C TYR A 161 -11.93 -7.62 -24.92
N PRO A 162 -11.57 -7.18 -26.14
CA PRO A 162 -10.29 -7.53 -26.74
C PRO A 162 -9.15 -6.92 -25.91
N GLU A 163 -7.96 -7.49 -26.06
CA GLU A 163 -6.76 -6.86 -25.54
C GLU A 163 -6.44 -5.61 -26.36
N GLU A 164 -6.42 -4.46 -25.74
CA GLU A 164 -5.95 -3.22 -26.34
C GLU A 164 -4.60 -2.82 -25.73
N HIS A 165 -3.61 -2.61 -26.57
CA HIS A 165 -2.29 -2.11 -26.16
C HIS A 165 -2.33 -0.59 -26.01
N CYS A 166 -3.23 -0.11 -25.15
CA CYS A 166 -3.34 1.30 -24.82
C CYS A 166 -2.28 1.66 -23.80
N ILE A 167 -1.37 2.53 -24.18
CA ILE A 167 -0.45 3.19 -23.26
C ILE A 167 -0.56 4.67 -23.55
N GLU A 168 -1.27 5.37 -22.70
CA GLU A 168 -1.26 6.83 -22.74
C GLU A 168 0.04 7.32 -22.10
N HIS A 169 0.70 8.23 -22.79
CA HIS A 169 1.90 8.85 -22.25
C HIS A 169 1.50 9.88 -21.17
N ARG A 170 2.04 9.67 -19.97
CA ARG A 170 1.96 10.62 -18.84
C ARG A 170 3.38 10.92 -18.39
N ASP A 171 3.64 12.17 -17.99
CA ASP A 171 4.90 12.47 -17.30
C ASP A 171 4.95 11.64 -15.99
N GLU A 172 6.05 11.00 -15.75
CA GLU A 172 6.25 10.13 -14.60
C GLU A 172 6.11 10.84 -13.24
N ARG A 173 6.16 12.16 -13.23
CA ARG A 173 6.03 13.02 -12.05
C ARG A 173 4.63 13.62 -11.89
N GLU A 174 3.75 13.46 -12.89
CA GLU A 174 2.35 13.85 -12.74
C GLU A 174 1.67 12.98 -11.68
N ASN A 175 0.59 13.51 -11.08
CA ASN A 175 -0.22 12.75 -10.12
C ASN A 175 -0.82 11.52 -10.77
N SER A 176 -0.64 10.37 -10.14
CA SER A 176 -1.17 9.08 -10.62
C SER A 176 -2.05 8.38 -9.58
N VAL A 177 -1.74 8.56 -8.31
CA VAL A 177 -2.46 7.91 -7.21
C VAL A 177 -2.70 8.92 -6.09
N TYR A 178 -3.94 8.97 -5.62
CA TYR A 178 -4.32 9.67 -4.40
C TYR A 178 -4.58 8.66 -3.28
N LEU A 179 -3.89 8.83 -2.15
CA LEU A 179 -4.12 8.10 -0.92
C LEU A 179 -4.59 9.07 0.17
N HIS A 180 -5.33 8.58 1.14
CA HIS A 180 -5.86 9.40 2.22
C HIS A 180 -5.05 9.17 3.50
N SER A 181 -4.64 10.27 4.16
CA SER A 181 -3.98 10.18 5.46
C SER A 181 -4.94 9.62 6.51
N GLY A 182 -4.44 8.76 7.39
CA GLY A 182 -5.17 8.34 8.59
C GLY A 182 -5.21 9.51 9.59
N GLY A 183 -6.16 10.43 9.43
CA GLY A 183 -6.29 11.61 10.27
C GLY A 183 -6.51 11.26 11.74
N THR A 184 -5.45 11.26 12.54
CA THR A 184 -5.55 11.16 14.00
C THR A 184 -5.90 12.49 14.67
N THR A 185 -5.90 13.60 13.91
CA THR A 185 -6.00 14.98 14.48
C THR A 185 -6.80 15.97 13.63
N GLY A 186 -7.49 15.55 12.55
CA GLY A 186 -8.24 16.48 11.67
C GLY A 186 -8.90 15.80 10.48
N VAL A 187 -9.37 16.60 9.52
CA VAL A 187 -9.88 16.12 8.23
C VAL A 187 -8.79 15.33 7.51
N PRO A 188 -9.07 14.13 6.99
CA PRO A 188 -8.10 13.35 6.23
C PRO A 188 -7.59 14.16 5.03
N LYS A 189 -6.27 14.23 4.84
CA LYS A 189 -5.67 14.89 3.69
C LYS A 189 -5.52 13.90 2.54
N VAL A 190 -5.69 14.38 1.32
CA VAL A 190 -5.46 13.62 0.09
C VAL A 190 -4.00 13.80 -0.33
N ILE A 191 -3.24 12.73 -0.30
CA ILE A 191 -1.81 12.70 -0.63
C ILE A 191 -1.66 12.29 -2.09
N ALA A 192 -1.09 13.16 -2.90
CA ALA A 192 -0.86 12.93 -4.32
C ALA A 192 0.52 12.31 -4.55
N LEU A 193 0.53 11.13 -5.15
CA LEU A 193 1.72 10.35 -5.49
C LEU A 193 1.86 10.23 -7.01
N SER A 194 3.10 10.16 -7.48
CA SER A 194 3.44 9.97 -8.89
C SER A 194 3.84 8.52 -9.20
N ASP A 195 3.86 8.16 -10.48
CA ASP A 195 4.42 6.89 -10.95
C ASP A 195 5.88 6.76 -10.55
N ALA A 196 6.65 7.86 -10.64
CA ALA A 196 8.04 7.89 -10.26
C ALA A 196 8.24 7.53 -8.78
N SER A 197 7.46 8.12 -7.86
CA SER A 197 7.60 7.85 -6.43
C SER A 197 7.31 6.38 -6.09
N LEU A 198 6.28 5.78 -6.70
CA LEU A 198 5.92 4.37 -6.49
C LEU A 198 6.95 3.41 -7.12
N ASN A 199 7.40 3.68 -8.35
CA ASN A 199 8.42 2.86 -9.03
C ASN A 199 9.78 2.95 -8.32
N ASN A 200 10.17 4.15 -7.85
CA ASN A 200 11.40 4.34 -7.09
C ASN A 200 11.38 3.53 -5.80
N LEU A 201 10.26 3.53 -5.07
CA LEU A 201 10.12 2.67 -3.90
C LEU A 201 10.29 1.19 -4.28
N ALA A 202 9.58 0.73 -5.32
CA ALA A 202 9.65 -0.66 -5.75
C ALA A 202 11.05 -1.09 -6.19
N ALA A 203 11.81 -0.20 -6.82
CA ALA A 203 13.20 -0.44 -7.22
C ALA A 203 14.18 -0.57 -6.03
N LYS A 204 13.81 -0.07 -4.84
CA LYS A 204 14.68 -0.15 -3.64
C LYS A 204 14.64 -1.52 -2.94
N VAL A 205 13.77 -2.43 -3.38
CA VAL A 205 13.64 -3.79 -2.81
C VAL A 205 14.95 -4.57 -2.93
N ASP A 206 15.73 -4.37 -3.98
CA ASP A 206 17.05 -4.99 -4.19
C ASP A 206 18.08 -4.62 -3.10
N GLY A 207 17.91 -3.48 -2.42
CA GLY A 207 18.70 -3.08 -1.25
C GLY A 207 18.17 -3.59 0.10
N ILE A 208 16.97 -4.17 0.12
CA ILE A 208 16.30 -4.66 1.34
C ILE A 208 16.37 -6.19 1.44
N ILE A 209 16.18 -6.87 0.32
CA ILE A 209 16.10 -8.33 0.22
C ILE A 209 17.34 -8.84 -0.51
N GLU A 210 18.06 -9.75 0.14
CA GLU A 210 19.23 -10.37 -0.45
C GLU A 210 18.84 -11.38 -1.53
N GLY A 211 19.50 -11.31 -2.67
CA GLY A 211 19.33 -12.22 -3.82
C GLY A 211 18.07 -11.95 -4.64
N ASP A 212 17.78 -12.87 -5.57
CA ASP A 212 16.67 -12.73 -6.51
C ASP A 212 15.32 -12.97 -5.82
N VAL A 213 14.39 -12.03 -5.99
CA VAL A 213 13.01 -12.14 -5.50
C VAL A 213 12.06 -12.79 -6.51
N LYS A 214 12.54 -13.07 -7.72
CA LYS A 214 11.75 -13.70 -8.79
C LYS A 214 11.09 -15.00 -8.30
N GLY A 215 9.78 -15.09 -8.48
CA GLY A 215 9.00 -16.25 -8.11
C GLY A 215 8.71 -16.37 -6.60
N ARG A 216 9.30 -15.52 -5.75
CA ARG A 216 8.88 -15.40 -4.36
C ARG A 216 7.50 -14.73 -4.28
N SER A 217 6.90 -14.71 -3.09
CA SER A 217 5.55 -14.14 -2.92
C SER A 217 5.41 -13.40 -1.60
N MET A 218 4.82 -12.21 -1.68
CA MET A 218 4.50 -11.35 -0.56
C MET A 218 3.06 -11.55 -0.12
N LEU A 219 2.82 -11.75 1.18
CA LEU A 219 1.48 -11.73 1.74
C LEU A 219 0.91 -10.30 1.68
N ALA A 220 -0.05 -10.09 0.79
CA ALA A 220 -0.72 -8.80 0.59
C ALA A 220 -2.05 -8.76 1.37
N VAL A 221 -1.97 -8.67 2.68
CA VAL A 221 -3.11 -8.56 3.60
C VAL A 221 -3.33 -7.14 4.11
N LEU A 222 -2.29 -6.30 4.11
CA LEU A 222 -2.45 -4.89 4.40
C LEU A 222 -3.26 -4.21 3.30
N PRO A 223 -4.18 -3.31 3.67
CA PRO A 223 -5.10 -2.71 2.70
C PRO A 223 -4.39 -1.88 1.63
N SER A 224 -4.83 -2.03 0.36
CA SER A 224 -4.29 -1.28 -0.78
C SER A 224 -4.62 0.22 -0.77
N PHE A 225 -5.52 0.68 0.10
CA PHE A 225 -5.78 2.11 0.31
C PHE A 225 -4.77 2.80 1.24
N HIS A 226 -3.75 2.08 1.71
CA HIS A 226 -2.59 2.60 2.42
C HIS A 226 -1.31 2.34 1.64
N GLY A 227 -0.37 3.28 1.66
CA GLY A 227 0.91 3.15 0.96
C GLY A 227 1.66 1.85 1.27
N PHE A 228 1.60 1.36 2.52
CA PHE A 228 2.26 0.11 2.90
C PHE A 228 1.65 -1.11 2.19
N GLY A 229 0.31 -1.21 2.12
CA GLY A 229 -0.37 -2.28 1.40
C GLY A 229 -0.20 -2.17 -0.11
N LEU A 230 -0.39 -0.97 -0.68
CA LEU A 230 -0.27 -0.74 -2.12
C LEU A 230 1.19 -0.86 -2.59
N GLY A 231 2.09 -0.11 -1.97
CA GLY A 231 3.49 -0.02 -2.37
C GLY A 231 4.23 -1.34 -2.15
N MET A 232 4.25 -1.86 -0.91
CA MET A 232 5.05 -3.05 -0.57
C MET A 232 4.27 -4.37 -0.69
N GLY A 233 2.93 -4.35 -0.61
CA GLY A 233 2.11 -5.57 -0.74
C GLY A 233 1.75 -5.92 -2.17
N ILE A 234 1.60 -4.94 -3.05
CA ILE A 234 1.13 -5.13 -4.43
C ILE A 234 2.19 -4.69 -5.44
N HIS A 235 2.54 -3.38 -5.47
CA HIS A 235 3.36 -2.86 -6.56
C HIS A 235 4.81 -3.37 -6.52
N ALA A 236 5.49 -3.28 -5.38
CA ALA A 236 6.88 -3.68 -5.27
C ALA A 236 7.14 -5.16 -5.58
N PRO A 237 6.34 -6.15 -5.10
CA PRO A 237 6.48 -7.52 -5.55
C PRO A 237 6.33 -7.68 -7.05
N LEU A 238 5.27 -7.11 -7.65
CA LEU A 238 5.02 -7.23 -9.09
C LEU A 238 6.09 -6.55 -9.94
N TYR A 239 6.57 -5.37 -9.53
CA TYR A 239 7.67 -4.67 -10.18
C TYR A 239 8.96 -5.52 -10.23
N ASN A 240 9.21 -6.31 -9.19
CA ASN A 240 10.41 -7.15 -9.03
C ASN A 240 10.18 -8.63 -9.44
N HIS A 241 9.15 -8.94 -10.25
CA HIS A 241 8.84 -10.28 -10.75
C HIS A 241 8.50 -11.31 -9.64
N ALA A 242 8.06 -10.83 -8.49
CA ALA A 242 7.51 -11.64 -7.41
C ALA A 242 5.97 -11.59 -7.40
N ALA A 243 5.34 -12.52 -6.69
CA ALA A 243 3.89 -12.57 -6.59
C ALA A 243 3.34 -11.78 -5.41
N SER A 244 2.09 -11.29 -5.53
CA SER A 244 1.28 -10.82 -4.41
C SER A 244 0.25 -11.88 -4.04
N ALA A 245 0.30 -12.40 -2.82
CA ALA A 245 -0.69 -13.32 -2.27
C ALA A 245 -1.80 -12.52 -1.58
N LEU A 246 -2.86 -12.22 -2.34
CA LEU A 246 -3.93 -11.29 -1.95
C LEU A 246 -4.86 -11.90 -0.91
N MET A 247 -5.10 -11.16 0.17
CA MET A 247 -6.02 -11.54 1.23
C MET A 247 -6.89 -10.33 1.63
N MET A 248 -8.22 -10.46 1.51
CA MET A 248 -9.16 -9.39 1.84
C MET A 248 -9.25 -9.09 3.34
N LYS A 249 -9.12 -10.14 4.15
CA LYS A 249 -9.18 -10.08 5.62
C LYS A 249 -8.19 -11.07 6.18
N PHE A 250 -7.44 -10.66 7.21
CA PHE A 250 -6.47 -11.53 7.86
C PHE A 250 -7.12 -12.79 8.43
N ASP A 251 -6.55 -13.94 8.09
CA ASP A 251 -6.96 -15.29 8.52
C ASP A 251 -5.70 -16.14 8.76
N CYS A 252 -5.38 -16.41 10.04
CA CYS A 252 -4.20 -17.19 10.43
C CYS A 252 -4.17 -18.57 9.76
N LYS A 253 -5.30 -19.29 9.74
CA LYS A 253 -5.36 -20.65 9.14
C LYS A 253 -5.04 -20.62 7.65
N LYS A 254 -5.45 -19.56 6.96
CA LYS A 254 -5.15 -19.38 5.54
C LYS A 254 -3.68 -19.02 5.33
N VAL A 255 -3.12 -18.15 6.16
CA VAL A 255 -1.68 -17.80 6.13
C VAL A 255 -0.84 -19.08 6.34
N VAL A 256 -1.12 -19.84 7.38
CA VAL A 256 -0.45 -21.13 7.67
C VAL A 256 -0.52 -22.09 6.48
N ARG A 257 -1.71 -22.25 5.89
CA ARG A 257 -1.88 -23.09 4.69
C ARG A 257 -1.01 -22.61 3.53
N TRP A 258 -0.93 -21.32 3.30
CA TRP A 258 -0.15 -20.75 2.21
C TRP A 258 1.36 -20.85 2.45
N ILE A 259 1.82 -20.69 3.69
CA ILE A 259 3.22 -20.95 4.08
C ILE A 259 3.55 -22.44 3.82
N ASN A 260 2.72 -23.38 4.31
CA ASN A 260 2.92 -24.80 4.11
C ASN A 260 2.93 -25.25 2.63
N GLN A 261 2.22 -24.50 1.77
CA GLN A 261 2.18 -24.72 0.32
C GLN A 261 3.26 -23.93 -0.45
N ASN A 262 4.17 -23.27 0.24
CA ASN A 262 5.18 -22.38 -0.35
C ASN A 262 4.57 -21.29 -1.28
N LYS A 263 3.40 -20.76 -0.92
CA LYS A 263 2.69 -19.67 -1.63
C LYS A 263 2.87 -18.32 -0.96
N VAL A 264 3.53 -18.29 0.19
CA VAL A 264 3.92 -17.09 0.92
C VAL A 264 5.32 -17.34 1.48
N ASN A 265 6.26 -16.51 1.05
CA ASN A 265 7.66 -16.53 1.51
C ASN A 265 8.01 -15.23 2.26
N MET A 266 7.25 -14.17 2.02
CA MET A 266 7.47 -12.86 2.61
C MET A 266 6.19 -12.34 3.22
N ILE A 267 6.28 -11.69 4.38
CA ILE A 267 5.14 -11.12 5.08
C ILE A 267 5.43 -9.64 5.38
N ILE A 268 4.50 -8.76 5.01
CA ILE A 268 4.43 -7.40 5.54
C ILE A 268 3.26 -7.31 6.53
N GLY A 269 3.46 -6.67 7.66
CA GLY A 269 2.42 -6.61 8.68
C GLY A 269 2.60 -5.48 9.69
N VAL A 270 1.54 -5.27 10.46
CA VAL A 270 1.53 -4.41 11.65
C VAL A 270 1.68 -5.27 12.91
N PRO A 271 2.04 -4.72 14.08
CA PRO A 271 2.25 -5.49 15.30
C PRO A 271 1.14 -6.47 15.64
N LEU A 272 -0.12 -6.05 15.50
CA LEU A 272 -1.28 -6.90 15.78
C LEU A 272 -1.33 -8.17 14.91
N LEU A 273 -0.86 -8.11 13.66
CA LEU A 273 -0.79 -9.28 12.77
C LEU A 273 0.17 -10.32 13.33
N TYR A 274 1.38 -9.91 13.68
CA TYR A 274 2.41 -10.81 14.21
C TYR A 274 2.06 -11.37 15.57
N GLN A 275 1.44 -10.57 16.46
CA GLN A 275 0.90 -11.05 17.74
C GLN A 275 -0.16 -12.15 17.56
N LYS A 276 -1.02 -12.03 16.52
CA LYS A 276 -2.00 -13.07 16.20
C LYS A 276 -1.36 -14.33 15.65
N LEU A 277 -0.32 -14.21 14.82
CA LEU A 277 0.43 -15.35 14.31
C LEU A 277 1.11 -16.11 15.45
N LEU A 278 1.81 -15.43 16.34
CA LEU A 278 2.51 -16.05 17.48
C LEU A 278 1.56 -16.74 18.48
N LYS A 279 0.31 -16.31 18.56
CA LYS A 279 -0.74 -16.93 19.39
C LYS A 279 -1.45 -18.10 18.71
N ASP A 280 -1.22 -18.34 17.42
CA ASP A 280 -1.87 -19.42 16.65
C ASP A 280 -0.98 -20.66 16.65
N GLY A 281 -1.44 -21.74 17.32
CA GLY A 281 -0.68 -22.99 17.38
C GLY A 281 -0.38 -23.58 15.99
N GLY A 282 -1.30 -23.41 15.02
CA GLY A 282 -1.06 -23.86 13.66
C GLY A 282 0.06 -23.09 12.96
N PHE A 283 0.31 -21.81 13.33
CA PHE A 283 1.48 -21.07 12.85
C PHE A 283 2.77 -21.60 13.47
N LEU A 284 2.75 -21.88 14.77
CA LEU A 284 3.91 -22.46 15.46
C LEU A 284 4.28 -23.87 14.97
N ASP A 285 3.33 -24.60 14.38
CA ASP A 285 3.55 -25.93 13.78
C ASP A 285 3.76 -25.88 12.24
N ALA A 286 3.77 -24.67 11.64
CA ALA A 286 3.89 -24.51 10.21
C ALA A 286 5.32 -24.75 9.70
N ARG A 287 5.45 -24.92 8.38
CA ARG A 287 6.76 -25.00 7.69
C ARG A 287 7.39 -23.62 7.57
N LEU A 288 7.83 -23.06 8.73
CA LEU A 288 8.36 -21.70 8.81
C LEU A 288 9.71 -21.55 8.07
N GLU A 289 10.37 -22.65 7.72
CA GLU A 289 11.53 -22.66 6.83
C GLU A 289 11.21 -22.14 5.41
N ASN A 290 9.93 -22.10 5.02
CA ASN A 290 9.49 -21.50 3.76
C ASN A 290 9.43 -19.96 3.81
N LEU A 291 9.53 -19.35 4.99
CA LEU A 291 9.59 -17.91 5.14
C LEU A 291 11.02 -17.40 4.97
N ASP A 292 11.17 -16.36 4.15
CA ASP A 292 12.44 -15.70 3.89
C ASP A 292 12.55 -14.35 4.62
N TYR A 293 11.48 -13.53 4.58
CA TYR A 293 11.48 -12.18 5.12
C TYR A 293 10.14 -11.84 5.77
N CYS A 294 10.21 -11.18 6.91
CA CYS A 294 9.05 -10.62 7.59
C CYS A 294 9.33 -9.16 7.95
N PHE A 295 8.45 -8.25 7.52
CA PHE A 295 8.60 -6.82 7.76
C PHE A 295 7.46 -6.30 8.63
N ILE A 296 7.80 -5.48 9.62
CA ILE A 296 6.85 -4.89 10.56
C ILE A 296 7.00 -3.38 10.60
N GLY A 297 5.87 -2.68 10.65
CA GLY A 297 5.83 -1.22 10.75
C GLY A 297 4.41 -0.68 10.80
N GLY A 298 4.27 0.63 10.66
CA GLY A 298 2.96 1.30 10.61
C GLY A 298 2.34 1.60 11.99
N ASP A 299 2.92 1.08 13.07
CA ASP A 299 2.56 1.40 14.45
C ASP A 299 3.80 1.20 15.35
N ASN A 300 3.70 1.54 16.64
CA ASN A 300 4.77 1.29 17.60
C ASN A 300 5.01 -0.21 17.75
N VAL A 301 6.24 -0.65 17.49
CA VAL A 301 6.64 -2.07 17.57
C VAL A 301 7.29 -2.35 18.93
N PRO A 302 6.72 -3.28 19.73
CA PRO A 302 7.39 -3.71 20.96
C PRO A 302 8.68 -4.49 20.64
N PRO A 303 9.83 -4.16 21.24
CA PRO A 303 11.05 -4.95 21.08
C PRO A 303 10.88 -6.42 21.45
N SER A 304 10.06 -6.71 22.48
CA SER A 304 9.70 -8.08 22.88
C SER A 304 9.03 -8.88 21.77
N LEU A 305 8.19 -8.25 20.94
CA LEU A 305 7.54 -8.91 19.80
C LEU A 305 8.56 -9.35 18.74
N ILE A 306 9.55 -8.49 18.45
CA ILE A 306 10.62 -8.83 17.50
C ILE A 306 11.44 -9.99 18.04
N SER A 307 11.85 -9.94 19.33
CA SER A 307 12.62 -11.02 19.97
C SER A 307 11.87 -12.34 19.96
N GLU A 308 10.60 -12.34 20.41
CA GLU A 308 9.75 -13.55 20.46
C GLU A 308 9.55 -14.16 19.06
N PHE A 309 9.26 -13.34 18.04
CA PHE A 309 9.10 -13.83 16.67
C PHE A 309 10.41 -14.43 16.13
N ASN A 310 11.54 -13.75 16.35
CA ASN A 310 12.84 -14.22 15.88
C ASN A 310 13.30 -15.49 16.61
N ASP A 311 12.92 -15.70 17.88
CA ASP A 311 13.15 -16.95 18.61
C ASP A 311 12.37 -18.11 17.99
N VAL A 312 11.10 -17.90 17.65
CA VAL A 312 10.28 -18.89 16.92
C VAL A 312 10.90 -19.22 15.57
N MET A 313 11.33 -18.21 14.79
CA MET A 313 11.99 -18.46 13.50
C MET A 313 13.26 -19.32 13.67
N ARG A 314 14.11 -18.99 14.64
CA ARG A 314 15.34 -19.76 14.95
C ARG A 314 15.03 -21.22 15.35
N SER A 315 14.02 -21.45 16.18
CA SER A 315 13.63 -22.80 16.62
C SER A 315 13.18 -23.69 15.45
N HIS A 316 12.61 -23.09 14.40
CA HIS A 316 12.18 -23.76 13.16
C HIS A 316 13.25 -23.76 12.06
N ARG A 317 14.48 -23.34 12.36
CA ARG A 317 15.58 -23.20 11.38
C ARG A 317 15.18 -22.34 10.16
N SER A 318 14.23 -21.42 10.34
CA SER A 318 13.85 -20.47 9.33
C SER A 318 14.93 -19.41 9.14
N GLY A 319 15.20 -19.02 7.89
CA GLY A 319 16.05 -17.89 7.59
C GLY A 319 15.37 -16.52 7.77
N ALA A 320 14.06 -16.50 8.08
CA ALA A 320 13.32 -15.28 8.24
C ALA A 320 13.67 -14.54 9.54
N MET A 321 13.63 -13.22 9.47
CA MET A 321 13.71 -12.32 10.63
C MET A 321 12.56 -11.32 10.54
N LEU A 322 12.08 -10.86 11.69
CA LEU A 322 11.15 -9.75 11.78
C LEU A 322 11.95 -8.44 11.78
N LEU A 323 11.83 -7.71 10.68
CA LEU A 323 12.60 -6.52 10.35
C LEU A 323 11.70 -5.30 10.46
N GLU A 324 12.00 -4.41 11.40
CA GLU A 324 11.24 -3.19 11.59
C GLU A 324 11.60 -2.15 10.54
N GLY A 325 10.57 -1.45 10.02
CA GLY A 325 10.71 -0.34 9.10
C GLY A 325 9.83 0.85 9.49
N TYR A 326 10.23 2.02 9.00
CA TYR A 326 9.55 3.28 9.22
C TYR A 326 9.29 3.99 7.89
N GLY A 327 8.17 4.67 7.84
CA GLY A 327 7.80 5.56 6.75
C GLY A 327 6.39 6.11 6.92
N LEU A 328 5.99 6.94 5.99
CA LEU A 328 4.71 7.63 5.99
C LEU A 328 4.16 7.69 4.55
N THR A 329 2.87 7.96 4.39
CA THR A 329 2.25 7.98 3.06
C THR A 329 2.85 9.09 2.18
N GLU A 330 3.35 10.16 2.79
CA GLU A 330 4.05 11.27 2.15
C GLU A 330 5.40 10.86 1.51
N THR A 331 5.90 9.66 1.83
CA THR A 331 7.07 9.03 1.19
C THR A 331 6.69 7.72 0.49
N VAL A 332 5.46 7.61 0.00
CA VAL A 332 4.76 6.40 -0.43
C VAL A 332 4.52 5.45 0.74
N THR A 333 5.58 5.01 1.44
CA THR A 333 5.53 4.23 2.67
C THR A 333 6.90 4.15 3.36
N VAL A 334 7.69 3.11 3.12
CA VAL A 334 8.94 2.87 3.85
C VAL A 334 10.07 3.77 3.35
N CYS A 335 10.76 4.44 4.28
CA CYS A 335 11.96 5.22 4.01
C CYS A 335 13.19 4.69 4.79
N CYS A 336 12.97 4.00 5.91
CA CYS A 336 14.00 3.28 6.68
C CYS A 336 13.56 1.85 6.94
N VAL A 337 14.49 0.91 6.97
CA VAL A 337 14.22 -0.48 7.35
C VAL A 337 15.48 -1.17 7.90
N ASN A 338 15.29 -2.02 8.91
CA ASN A 338 16.28 -3.01 9.29
C ASN A 338 16.37 -4.08 8.18
N THR A 339 17.59 -4.54 7.88
CA THR A 339 17.83 -5.65 6.95
C THR A 339 18.58 -6.77 7.68
N LYS A 340 18.68 -7.95 7.06
CA LYS A 340 19.48 -9.04 7.65
C LYS A 340 20.95 -8.66 7.78
N ALA A 341 21.48 -7.90 6.82
CA ALA A 341 22.88 -7.42 6.82
C ALA A 341 23.11 -6.24 7.77
N ALA A 342 22.08 -5.46 8.09
CA ALA A 342 22.17 -4.28 8.94
C ALA A 342 20.95 -4.20 9.86
N PHE A 343 21.06 -4.79 11.04
CA PHE A 343 20.01 -4.86 12.06
C PHE A 343 20.50 -4.26 13.39
N LYS A 344 19.64 -3.47 14.01
CA LYS A 344 19.90 -2.92 15.35
C LYS A 344 18.61 -2.87 16.15
N ASP A 345 18.59 -3.53 17.30
CA ASP A 345 17.42 -3.57 18.18
C ASP A 345 16.96 -2.17 18.59
N GLY A 346 15.64 -1.95 18.57
CA GLY A 346 15.00 -0.70 18.93
C GLY A 346 15.14 0.42 17.89
N SER A 347 15.85 0.17 16.78
CA SER A 347 15.88 1.07 15.63
C SER A 347 14.85 0.68 14.58
N VAL A 348 14.42 1.64 13.78
CA VAL A 348 13.63 1.39 12.57
C VAL A 348 14.51 1.17 11.33
N GLY A 349 15.79 0.88 11.54
CA GLY A 349 16.77 0.57 10.49
C GLY A 349 17.48 1.79 9.93
N ARG A 350 18.11 1.59 8.77
CA ARG A 350 18.83 2.63 8.01
C ARG A 350 17.97 3.15 6.86
N PRO A 351 18.25 4.38 6.38
CA PRO A 351 17.61 4.90 5.17
C PRO A 351 17.79 3.97 3.97
N LEU A 352 16.77 3.86 3.14
CA LEU A 352 16.85 3.13 1.88
C LEU A 352 17.83 3.84 0.91
N ARG A 353 18.39 3.11 -0.03
CA ARG A 353 19.28 3.68 -1.05
C ARG A 353 18.60 4.86 -1.78
N GLY A 354 19.27 6.02 -1.80
CA GLY A 354 18.76 7.26 -2.39
C GLY A 354 17.70 7.98 -1.56
N ILE A 355 17.53 7.56 -0.31
CA ILE A 355 16.79 8.30 0.73
C ILE A 355 17.80 8.82 1.73
N ASP A 356 17.75 10.13 2.01
CA ASP A 356 18.51 10.74 3.09
C ASP A 356 17.58 11.09 4.24
N ILE A 357 18.04 10.80 5.46
CA ILE A 357 17.36 11.21 6.68
C ILE A 357 18.27 12.16 7.46
N THR A 358 17.70 13.29 7.83
CA THR A 358 18.36 14.23 8.73
C THR A 358 17.50 14.46 9.97
N VAL A 359 18.15 14.74 11.08
CA VAL A 359 17.49 15.14 12.32
C VAL A 359 17.86 16.59 12.59
N ARG A 360 16.84 17.46 12.80
CA ARG A 360 17.04 18.91 12.86
C ARG A 360 16.40 19.52 14.09
N ASP A 361 16.93 20.68 14.48
CA ASP A 361 16.35 21.54 15.53
C ASP A 361 15.24 22.44 14.97
N SER A 362 14.67 23.27 15.83
CA SER A 362 13.61 24.24 15.45
C SER A 362 14.08 25.35 14.51
N GLN A 363 15.37 25.54 14.30
CA GLN A 363 15.98 26.45 13.33
C GLN A 363 16.43 25.74 12.06
N LEU A 364 16.00 24.50 11.84
CA LEU A 364 16.34 23.63 10.70
C LEU A 364 17.84 23.28 10.60
N ARG A 365 18.63 23.49 11.64
CA ARG A 365 20.05 23.09 11.67
C ARG A 365 20.15 21.59 11.94
N SER A 366 21.01 20.90 11.20
CA SER A 366 21.28 19.48 11.41
C SER A 366 21.87 19.23 12.79
N LEU A 367 21.36 18.21 13.47
CA LEU A 367 21.84 17.80 14.79
C LEU A 367 22.88 16.66 14.65
N PRO A 368 23.87 16.60 15.54
CA PRO A 368 24.84 15.50 15.55
C PRO A 368 24.19 14.18 15.94
N ALA A 369 24.93 13.08 15.72
CA ALA A 369 24.49 11.73 16.11
C ALA A 369 24.08 11.65 17.58
N ALA A 370 23.08 10.82 17.86
CA ALA A 370 22.48 10.58 19.17
C ALA A 370 21.76 11.79 19.82
N VAL A 371 21.61 12.92 19.11
CA VAL A 371 20.83 14.06 19.58
C VAL A 371 19.43 14.02 18.98
N THR A 372 18.42 14.02 19.84
CA THR A 372 17.00 13.96 19.44
C THR A 372 16.52 15.29 18.85
N GLY A 373 15.89 15.24 17.71
CA GLY A 373 15.23 16.35 17.04
C GLY A 373 14.11 15.87 16.12
N GLU A 374 13.60 16.76 15.28
CA GLU A 374 12.59 16.40 14.29
C GLU A 374 13.22 15.69 13.08
N VAL A 375 12.58 14.62 12.61
CA VAL A 375 13.05 13.80 11.49
C VAL A 375 12.60 14.41 10.18
N TYR A 376 13.51 14.55 9.22
CA TYR A 376 13.26 15.01 7.85
C TYR A 376 13.72 13.93 6.87
N VAL A 377 12.92 13.73 5.83
CA VAL A 377 13.17 12.73 4.77
C VAL A 377 13.32 13.43 3.44
N LYS A 378 14.45 13.20 2.77
CA LYS A 378 14.73 13.63 1.41
C LYS A 378 14.89 12.40 0.52
N GLY A 379 14.45 12.47 -0.75
CA GLY A 379 14.65 11.39 -1.71
C GLY A 379 13.66 11.43 -2.86
N ASP A 380 13.64 10.33 -3.61
CA ASP A 380 12.90 10.17 -4.86
C ASP A 380 11.54 9.47 -4.71
N THR A 381 11.10 9.25 -3.45
CA THR A 381 9.80 8.63 -3.12
C THR A 381 8.81 9.62 -2.51
N LEU A 382 9.09 10.91 -2.53
CA LEU A 382 8.24 11.91 -1.91
C LEU A 382 6.92 12.10 -2.66
N MET A 383 5.88 12.50 -1.93
CA MET A 383 4.62 12.95 -2.51
C MET A 383 4.83 14.22 -3.35
N ASN A 384 3.91 14.48 -4.27
CA ASN A 384 3.88 15.75 -4.99
C ASN A 384 3.28 16.87 -4.13
N GLU A 385 2.15 16.59 -3.48
CA GLU A 385 1.39 17.58 -2.71
C GLU A 385 0.31 16.93 -1.82
N TYR A 386 -0.28 17.70 -0.95
CA TYR A 386 -1.64 17.48 -0.47
C TYR A 386 -2.61 18.16 -1.43
N LEU A 387 -3.47 17.38 -2.07
CA LEU A 387 -4.41 17.88 -3.07
C LEU A 387 -5.29 19.00 -2.47
N SER A 388 -5.38 20.12 -3.18
CA SER A 388 -6.17 21.29 -2.78
C SER A 388 -5.81 21.92 -1.42
N ASP A 389 -4.63 21.59 -0.85
CA ASP A 389 -4.14 22.19 0.41
C ASP A 389 -2.67 22.63 0.26
N PRO A 390 -2.42 23.76 -0.47
CA PRO A 390 -1.07 24.26 -0.68
C PRO A 390 -0.40 24.73 0.62
N GLN A 391 -1.18 25.15 1.62
CA GLN A 391 -0.64 25.56 2.92
C GLN A 391 -0.07 24.34 3.66
N ALA A 392 -0.84 23.25 3.77
CA ALA A 392 -0.34 22.03 4.39
C ALA A 392 0.82 21.41 3.58
N THR A 393 0.78 21.50 2.25
CA THR A 393 1.88 21.06 1.38
C THR A 393 3.15 21.81 1.73
N GLY A 394 3.14 23.14 1.77
CA GLY A 394 4.31 23.96 2.10
C GLY A 394 4.80 23.80 3.55
N MET A 395 3.92 23.41 4.49
CA MET A 395 4.33 23.06 5.86
C MET A 395 4.98 21.69 5.98
N THR A 396 4.75 20.78 5.03
CA THR A 396 5.22 19.39 5.04
C THR A 396 6.37 19.17 4.06
N LEU A 397 6.25 19.66 2.82
CA LEU A 397 7.34 19.70 1.85
C LEU A 397 8.07 21.03 2.01
N VAL A 398 9.22 20.99 2.67
CA VAL A 398 10.05 22.16 2.96
C VAL A 398 11.31 22.14 2.11
N ASP A 399 11.72 23.30 1.62
CA ASP A 399 13.02 23.44 0.96
C ASP A 399 14.12 23.52 2.02
N ILE A 400 15.12 22.66 1.87
CA ILE A 400 16.34 22.68 2.69
C ILE A 400 17.54 22.62 1.75
N ASP A 401 18.28 23.68 1.69
CA ASP A 401 19.48 23.82 0.85
C ASP A 401 19.18 23.62 -0.65
N GLY A 402 18.01 24.06 -1.14
CA GLY A 402 17.56 23.93 -2.52
C GLY A 402 16.96 22.55 -2.87
N GLU A 403 16.70 21.71 -1.88
CA GLU A 403 16.13 20.38 -2.08
C GLU A 403 14.88 20.16 -1.25
N SER A 404 13.87 19.53 -1.86
CA SER A 404 12.59 19.23 -1.21
C SER A 404 12.75 18.10 -0.18
N CYS A 405 12.30 18.36 1.05
CA CYS A 405 12.30 17.40 2.15
C CYS A 405 10.92 17.28 2.78
N VAL A 406 10.51 16.07 3.14
CA VAL A 406 9.32 15.85 3.96
C VAL A 406 9.67 16.09 5.42
N ARG A 407 9.01 17.07 6.03
CA ARG A 407 8.97 17.29 7.46
C ARG A 407 7.99 16.32 8.09
N THR A 408 8.47 15.31 8.82
CA THR A 408 7.62 14.18 9.25
C THR A 408 6.74 14.48 10.46
N GLY A 409 7.15 15.43 11.30
CA GLY A 409 6.55 15.68 12.60
C GLY A 409 6.86 14.57 13.63
N ASP A 410 7.74 13.63 13.30
CA ASP A 410 8.23 12.60 14.20
C ASP A 410 9.55 13.04 14.83
N LEU A 411 9.75 12.69 16.08
CA LEU A 411 10.99 12.93 16.84
C LEU A 411 11.84 11.66 16.86
N GLY A 412 13.14 11.83 16.67
CA GLY A 412 14.10 10.73 16.70
C GLY A 412 15.54 11.22 16.69
N TYR A 413 16.45 10.28 16.57
CA TYR A 413 17.87 10.55 16.36
C TYR A 413 18.51 9.49 15.47
N LEU A 414 19.55 9.86 14.77
CA LEU A 414 20.44 8.91 14.08
C LEU A 414 21.60 8.59 15.03
N ASP A 415 21.99 7.33 15.11
CA ASP A 415 23.23 6.97 15.81
C ASP A 415 24.48 7.13 14.91
N GLY A 416 25.66 6.82 15.46
CA GLY A 416 26.93 6.92 14.74
C GLY A 416 27.06 5.97 13.54
N ASP A 417 26.22 4.93 13.47
CA ASP A 417 26.19 3.95 12.39
C ASP A 417 25.08 4.27 11.35
N GLY A 418 24.32 5.36 11.54
CA GLY A 418 23.24 5.79 10.66
C GLY A 418 21.91 5.06 10.84
N PHE A 419 21.68 4.38 11.97
CA PHE A 419 20.38 3.83 12.31
C PHE A 419 19.47 4.89 12.92
N LEU A 420 18.20 4.91 12.48
CA LEU A 420 17.19 5.82 13.01
C LEU A 420 16.47 5.20 14.22
N PHE A 421 16.40 5.96 15.31
CA PHE A 421 15.64 5.64 16.51
C PHE A 421 14.52 6.66 16.71
N LEU A 422 13.27 6.21 16.70
CA LEU A 422 12.12 7.06 16.92
C LEU A 422 11.81 7.21 18.42
N LYS A 423 11.37 8.42 18.82
CA LYS A 423 10.99 8.75 20.20
C LYS A 423 9.51 9.08 20.35
N GLY A 424 8.82 9.45 19.25
CA GLY A 424 7.40 9.77 19.28
C GLY A 424 7.05 10.89 18.29
N ARG A 425 5.85 11.45 18.41
CA ARG A 425 5.39 12.57 17.55
C ARG A 425 5.42 13.89 18.29
N MET A 426 5.83 14.96 17.61
CA MET A 426 5.88 16.32 18.18
C MET A 426 4.54 16.77 18.78
N LYS A 427 3.41 16.47 18.14
CA LYS A 427 2.06 16.81 18.64
C LYS A 427 1.63 16.05 19.90
N ARG A 428 2.42 15.06 20.36
CA ARG A 428 2.18 14.25 21.57
C ARG A 428 3.24 14.51 22.66
N VAL A 429 4.00 15.59 22.52
CA VAL A 429 5.00 15.98 23.52
C VAL A 429 4.38 17.01 24.45
N PHE A 430 4.34 16.71 25.74
CA PHE A 430 3.95 17.64 26.79
C PHE A 430 5.18 18.09 27.55
N LYS A 431 5.25 19.39 27.90
CA LYS A 431 6.30 19.88 28.79
C LYS A 431 5.79 19.82 30.24
N ILE A 432 6.38 18.97 31.07
CA ILE A 432 6.13 18.93 32.50
C ILE A 432 7.40 19.46 33.20
N SER A 433 7.29 20.57 33.92
CA SER A 433 8.41 21.21 34.63
C SER A 433 9.66 21.46 33.76
N GLY A 434 9.46 21.81 32.47
CA GLY A 434 10.57 22.07 31.56
C GLY A 434 11.16 20.83 30.86
N ILE A 435 10.72 19.63 31.24
CA ILE A 435 11.15 18.36 30.64
C ILE A 435 10.13 17.94 29.59
N ASN A 436 10.61 17.55 28.39
CA ASN A 436 9.76 16.98 27.37
C ASN A 436 9.31 15.57 27.78
N VAL A 437 8.02 15.37 27.99
CA VAL A 437 7.42 14.06 28.23
C VAL A 437 6.78 13.58 26.93
N TYR A 438 7.24 12.44 26.45
CA TYR A 438 6.74 11.79 25.24
C TYR A 438 5.66 10.81 25.65
N ILE A 439 4.39 11.10 25.32
CA ILE A 439 3.30 10.16 25.62
C ILE A 439 3.24 9.12 24.50
N ASN A 440 3.69 7.93 24.80
CA ASN A 440 3.34 6.73 24.04
C ASN A 440 1.90 6.29 24.40
N ARG A 441 1.13 5.78 23.44
CA ARG A 441 -0.24 5.27 23.67
C ARG A 441 -0.38 4.25 24.81
N ARG A 442 0.73 3.69 25.29
CA ARG A 442 0.78 2.72 26.41
C ARG A 442 0.70 3.33 27.81
N GLU A 443 0.80 4.64 27.94
CA GLU A 443 0.75 5.31 29.25
C GLU A 443 -0.64 5.93 29.52
N ILE A 444 -1.63 5.67 28.66
CA ILE A 444 -3.01 6.21 28.76
C ILE A 444 -4.02 5.07 29.03
N GLU A 445 -3.62 3.81 29.02
CA GLU A 445 -4.38 2.65 29.51
C GLU A 445 -3.77 2.21 30.88
#